data_407ddd6c6c5d8f1b5eae9c94b34e80f9
#
_entry.id   407ddd6c6c5d8f1b5eae9c94b34e80f9
#
_cell.length_a   1.000
_cell.length_b   1.000
_cell.length_c   1.000
_cell.angle_alpha   90.00
_cell.angle_beta   90.00
_cell.angle_gamma   90.00
#
_symmetry.space_group_name_H-M   'P 1'
#
loop_
_entity.id
_entity.type
_entity.pdbx_description
1 polymer ?
#
loop_
_entity_poly.entity_id
_entity_poly.type
_entity_poly.pdbx_seq_one_letter_code
_entity_poly.pdbx_strand_id
1 'polypeptide(L)'
;MSFLSRLTHTRRIETRELETPEQIDAFIDSRAREYPARIEDEFVQRALGLGVDAGMILDAGTRAGLTPLKILWQNEDFYAIGIDRSGPMIERARETAKAWNLDERAFFQVGDARRMRLKTAYFDLVISDSTLHCFDDPLSVLTEINRVLKPKGALLIRELLRPNRLSMAKTIDEQTARYGQRMRDHVERALQAAFTREELENLVSASGLERTRIVQVDEHHVVVERTGESDPNSWITARQQYT
;
A
#
# COMPACT_ATOMS: atom_id res chain seq x y z
N MET A 1 -2.45 -31.50 13.33
CA MET A 1 -1.91 -30.10 13.38
C MET A 1 -0.41 -30.15 13.55
N SER A 2 0.34 -29.61 12.60
CA SER A 2 1.81 -29.60 12.60
C SER A 2 2.34 -28.80 13.79
N PHE A 3 3.52 -29.19 14.32
CA PHE A 3 4.25 -28.45 15.37
C PHE A 3 4.49 -26.97 14.95
N LEU A 4 4.70 -26.70 13.67
CA LEU A 4 4.86 -25.36 13.12
C LEU A 4 3.61 -24.47 13.25
N SER A 5 2.39 -25.05 13.17
CA SER A 5 1.14 -24.27 13.31
C SER A 5 0.91 -23.74 14.74
N ARG A 6 1.60 -24.30 15.74
CA ARG A 6 1.55 -23.84 17.14
C ARG A 6 2.46 -22.65 17.42
N LEU A 7 3.37 -22.32 16.50
CA LEU A 7 4.34 -21.22 16.65
C LEU A 7 3.86 -19.92 15.97
N THR A 8 2.80 -19.97 15.18
CA THR A 8 2.20 -18.78 14.56
C THR A 8 1.08 -18.22 15.44
N HIS A 9 1.04 -16.89 15.59
CA HIS A 9 -0.10 -16.22 16.18
C HIS A 9 -1.28 -16.23 15.20
N THR A 10 -2.49 -16.38 15.71
CA THR A 10 -3.67 -16.05 14.92
C THR A 10 -3.64 -14.55 14.61
N ARG A 11 -3.86 -14.20 13.35
CA ARG A 11 -3.93 -12.81 12.89
C ARG A 11 -4.99 -12.04 13.67
N ARG A 12 -4.64 -10.82 14.14
CA ARG A 12 -5.57 -9.89 14.78
C ARG A 12 -5.67 -8.66 13.89
N ILE A 13 -6.89 -8.32 13.48
CA ILE A 13 -7.13 -7.18 12.58
C ILE A 13 -6.79 -5.88 13.31
N GLU A 14 -6.10 -4.97 12.64
CA GLU A 14 -5.87 -3.62 13.13
C GLU A 14 -7.09 -2.76 12.80
N THR A 15 -7.94 -2.49 13.82
CA THR A 15 -9.22 -1.78 13.63
C THR A 15 -9.16 -0.29 13.93
N ARG A 16 -8.01 0.23 14.39
CA ARG A 16 -7.92 1.63 14.82
C ARG A 16 -7.75 2.56 13.62
N GLU A 17 -8.79 3.32 13.33
CA GLU A 17 -8.73 4.44 12.39
C GLU A 17 -8.13 5.68 13.08
N LEU A 18 -7.34 6.46 12.33
CA LEU A 18 -6.89 7.78 12.76
C LEU A 18 -8.00 8.76 12.39
N GLU A 19 -8.69 9.29 13.39
CA GLU A 19 -9.93 10.05 13.20
C GLU A 19 -9.72 11.56 13.33
N THR A 20 -8.68 12.00 14.04
CA THR A 20 -8.46 13.43 14.29
C THR A 20 -7.23 13.96 13.53
N PRO A 21 -7.24 15.25 13.11
CA PRO A 21 -6.08 15.87 12.45
C PRO A 21 -4.80 15.73 13.26
N GLU A 22 -4.88 15.89 14.60
CA GLU A 22 -3.72 15.78 15.49
C GLU A 22 -3.14 14.36 15.52
N GLN A 23 -4.00 13.33 15.43
CA GLN A 23 -3.55 11.94 15.35
C GLN A 23 -2.86 11.68 14.01
N ILE A 24 -3.38 12.26 12.94
CA ILE A 24 -2.83 12.13 11.59
C ILE A 24 -1.49 12.85 11.50
N ASP A 25 -1.40 14.10 11.98
CA ASP A 25 -0.15 14.85 12.01
C ASP A 25 0.92 14.13 12.83
N ALA A 26 0.55 13.63 14.01
CA ALA A 26 1.46 12.84 14.83
C ALA A 26 1.91 11.54 14.15
N PHE A 27 1.04 10.90 13.36
CA PHE A 27 1.38 9.71 12.59
C PHE A 27 2.32 10.05 11.42
N ILE A 28 2.03 11.12 10.65
CA ILE A 28 2.86 11.58 9.54
C ILE A 28 4.23 12.01 10.06
N ASP A 29 4.27 12.80 11.15
CA ASP A 29 5.50 13.25 11.78
C ASP A 29 6.33 12.08 12.32
N SER A 30 5.68 11.10 12.95
CA SER A 30 6.37 9.89 13.41
C SER A 30 6.94 9.12 12.22
N ARG A 31 6.16 8.91 11.16
CA ARG A 31 6.67 8.25 9.94
C ARG A 31 7.81 9.02 9.29
N ALA A 32 7.71 10.33 9.18
CA ALA A 32 8.78 11.16 8.61
C ALA A 32 10.08 11.09 9.41
N ARG A 33 9.99 10.95 10.74
CA ARG A 33 11.17 10.86 11.63
C ARG A 33 11.69 9.44 11.80
N GLU A 34 10.83 8.46 11.70
CA GLU A 34 11.01 7.12 12.22
C GLU A 34 11.05 6.05 11.13
N TYR A 35 10.24 6.24 10.09
CA TYR A 35 10.31 5.39 8.92
C TYR A 35 11.45 5.91 8.04
N PRO A 36 12.52 5.15 7.81
CA PRO A 36 13.60 5.63 6.97
C PRO A 36 13.01 6.05 5.62
N ALA A 37 13.19 7.31 5.23
CA ALA A 37 12.79 7.81 3.91
C ALA A 37 13.24 6.86 2.79
N ARG A 38 14.36 6.16 3.02
CA ARG A 38 14.89 5.10 2.18
C ARG A 38 13.89 3.98 1.87
N ILE A 39 13.12 3.48 2.86
CA ILE A 39 12.19 2.36 2.64
C ILE A 39 11.02 2.79 1.73
N GLU A 40 10.54 4.00 1.91
CA GLU A 40 9.49 4.56 1.04
C GLU A 40 10.05 4.85 -0.35
N ASP A 41 11.26 5.40 -0.44
CA ASP A 41 11.94 5.68 -1.71
C ASP A 41 12.27 4.37 -2.46
N GLU A 42 12.69 3.30 -1.77
CA GLU A 42 12.88 1.97 -2.36
C GLU A 42 11.57 1.39 -2.94
N PHE A 43 10.43 1.60 -2.25
CA PHE A 43 9.12 1.18 -2.77
C PHE A 43 8.74 1.96 -4.03
N VAL A 44 8.95 3.27 -4.05
CA VAL A 44 8.73 4.14 -5.22
C VAL A 44 9.62 3.73 -6.40
N GLN A 45 10.92 3.52 -6.17
CA GLN A 45 11.84 3.08 -7.22
C GLN A 45 11.45 1.69 -7.77
N ARG A 46 11.01 0.80 -6.89
CA ARG A 46 10.53 -0.52 -7.31
C ARG A 46 9.27 -0.41 -8.17
N ALA A 47 8.31 0.44 -7.80
CA ALA A 47 7.11 0.68 -8.57
C ALA A 47 7.43 1.20 -9.99
N LEU A 48 8.33 2.20 -10.09
CA LEU A 48 8.79 2.76 -11.35
C LEU A 48 9.56 1.74 -12.22
N GLY A 49 10.20 0.74 -11.60
CA GLY A 49 10.94 -0.32 -12.29
C GLY A 49 10.09 -1.48 -12.80
N LEU A 50 8.76 -1.44 -12.69
CA LEU A 50 7.88 -2.56 -13.07
C LEU A 50 7.47 -2.57 -14.55
N GLY A 51 8.08 -1.75 -15.40
CA GLY A 51 7.88 -1.79 -16.86
C GLY A 51 6.64 -1.04 -17.35
N VAL A 52 6.13 -0.12 -16.56
CA VAL A 52 5.09 0.85 -16.95
C VAL A 52 5.66 2.25 -16.78
N ASP A 53 5.69 3.04 -17.84
CA ASP A 53 6.33 4.34 -17.86
C ASP A 53 5.34 5.52 -17.90
N ALA A 54 4.05 5.24 -18.15
CA ALA A 54 3.01 6.26 -18.24
C ALA A 54 1.62 5.68 -17.95
N GLY A 55 0.65 6.53 -17.63
CA GLY A 55 -0.76 6.15 -17.50
C GLY A 55 -1.36 6.42 -16.12
N MET A 56 -2.35 5.63 -15.76
CA MET A 56 -3.09 5.79 -14.51
C MET A 56 -2.58 4.87 -13.40
N ILE A 57 -2.25 5.47 -12.26
CA ILE A 57 -1.90 4.76 -11.02
C ILE A 57 -3.11 4.72 -10.11
N LEU A 58 -3.35 3.58 -9.46
CA LEU A 58 -4.19 3.48 -8.27
C LEU A 58 -3.30 3.24 -7.06
N ASP A 59 -3.52 4.01 -6.00
CA ASP A 59 -2.96 3.73 -4.67
C ASP A 59 -4.11 3.31 -3.73
N ALA A 60 -4.18 2.02 -3.43
CA ALA A 60 -5.22 1.43 -2.58
C ALA A 60 -4.80 1.46 -1.12
N GLY A 61 -5.44 2.33 -0.32
CA GLY A 61 -5.04 2.67 1.05
C GLY A 61 -3.97 3.75 1.07
N THR A 62 -4.22 4.82 0.32
CA THR A 62 -3.24 5.89 0.03
C THR A 62 -2.81 6.70 1.24
N ARG A 63 -3.59 6.65 2.33
CA ARG A 63 -3.33 7.47 3.52
C ARG A 63 -3.18 8.96 3.14
N ALA A 64 -2.09 9.60 3.55
CA ALA A 64 -1.79 11.00 3.23
C ALA A 64 -1.19 11.21 1.82
N GLY A 65 -1.24 10.23 0.93
CA GLY A 65 -0.93 10.37 -0.49
C GLY A 65 0.56 10.48 -0.85
N LEU A 66 1.48 10.26 0.08
CA LEU A 66 2.91 10.53 -0.16
C LEU A 66 3.50 9.62 -1.25
N THR A 67 3.15 8.34 -1.26
CA THR A 67 3.70 7.38 -2.22
C THR A 67 3.35 7.74 -3.68
N PRO A 68 2.07 7.91 -4.06
CA PRO A 68 1.75 8.30 -5.43
C PRO A 68 2.28 9.68 -5.79
N LEU A 69 2.31 10.65 -4.86
CA LEU A 69 2.88 11.97 -5.13
C LEU A 69 4.38 11.91 -5.42
N LYS A 70 5.15 11.06 -4.73
CA LYS A 70 6.58 10.84 -5.04
C LYS A 70 6.78 10.20 -6.40
N ILE A 71 5.89 9.30 -6.84
CA ILE A 71 5.94 8.74 -8.21
C ILE A 71 5.67 9.82 -9.25
N LEU A 72 4.59 10.61 -9.05
CA LEU A 72 4.25 11.71 -9.96
C LEU A 72 5.32 12.79 -10.04
N TRP A 73 6.05 13.04 -8.95
CA TRP A 73 7.16 13.97 -8.91
C TRP A 73 8.34 13.50 -9.78
N GLN A 74 8.58 12.20 -9.86
CA GLN A 74 9.68 11.60 -10.62
C GLN A 74 9.33 11.31 -12.08
N ASN A 75 8.03 11.23 -12.39
CA ASN A 75 7.57 10.94 -13.75
C ASN A 75 6.30 11.73 -14.07
N GLU A 76 6.38 12.62 -15.06
CA GLU A 76 5.30 13.52 -15.45
C GLU A 76 4.19 12.87 -16.30
N ASP A 77 4.43 11.68 -16.83
CA ASP A 77 3.50 10.96 -17.69
C ASP A 77 2.48 10.10 -16.90
N PHE A 78 2.57 10.11 -15.57
CA PHE A 78 1.59 9.46 -14.72
C PHE A 78 0.54 10.42 -14.18
N TYR A 79 -0.66 9.89 -14.01
CA TYR A 79 -1.76 10.41 -13.20
C TYR A 79 -2.06 9.40 -12.09
N ALA A 80 -2.57 9.86 -10.95
CA ALA A 80 -2.86 8.96 -9.83
C ALA A 80 -4.25 9.19 -9.24
N ILE A 81 -4.89 8.09 -8.85
CA ILE A 81 -6.04 8.08 -7.95
C ILE A 81 -5.63 7.39 -6.66
N GLY A 82 -5.76 8.08 -5.53
CA GLY A 82 -5.58 7.51 -4.21
C GLY A 82 -6.93 7.32 -3.51
N ILE A 83 -7.14 6.16 -2.90
CA ILE A 83 -8.33 5.89 -2.09
C ILE A 83 -7.93 5.51 -0.67
N ASP A 84 -8.66 6.03 0.30
CA ASP A 84 -8.57 5.67 1.72
C ASP A 84 -9.93 5.83 2.39
N ARG A 85 -10.18 5.07 3.46
CA ARG A 85 -11.43 5.20 4.22
C ARG A 85 -11.45 6.44 5.11
N SER A 86 -10.28 6.92 5.53
CA SER A 86 -10.13 8.08 6.40
C SER A 86 -10.30 9.39 5.62
N GLY A 87 -11.41 10.08 5.86
CA GLY A 87 -11.64 11.42 5.30
C GLY A 87 -10.51 12.40 5.62
N PRO A 88 -10.06 12.51 6.89
CA PRO A 88 -8.93 13.37 7.27
C PRO A 88 -7.61 13.03 6.57
N MET A 89 -7.31 11.74 6.30
CA MET A 89 -6.14 11.35 5.50
C MET A 89 -6.26 11.84 4.06
N ILE A 90 -7.43 11.72 3.46
CA ILE A 90 -7.70 12.22 2.10
C ILE A 90 -7.58 13.74 2.01
N GLU A 91 -8.06 14.48 2.99
CA GLU A 91 -7.86 15.93 3.02
C GLU A 91 -6.37 16.29 3.10
N ARG A 92 -5.60 15.62 3.95
CA ARG A 92 -4.16 15.80 4.02
C ARG A 92 -3.46 15.45 2.69
N ALA A 93 -3.88 14.39 2.01
CA ALA A 93 -3.35 14.03 0.69
C ALA A 93 -3.60 15.12 -0.36
N ARG A 94 -4.80 15.73 -0.37
CA ARG A 94 -5.15 16.85 -1.25
C ARG A 94 -4.33 18.10 -0.94
N GLU A 95 -4.14 18.44 0.33
CA GLU A 95 -3.29 19.56 0.75
C GLU A 95 -1.84 19.36 0.30
N THR A 96 -1.31 18.14 0.46
CA THR A 96 0.05 17.82 0.02
C THR A 96 0.19 17.89 -1.50
N ALA A 97 -0.80 17.38 -2.25
CA ALA A 97 -0.81 17.48 -3.71
C ALA A 97 -0.75 18.93 -4.18
N LYS A 98 -1.56 19.80 -3.57
CA LYS A 98 -1.54 21.24 -3.83
C LYS A 98 -0.20 21.88 -3.51
N ALA A 99 0.36 21.58 -2.36
CA ALA A 99 1.65 22.12 -1.93
C ALA A 99 2.81 21.73 -2.88
N TRP A 100 2.68 20.58 -3.55
CA TRP A 100 3.66 20.08 -4.52
C TRP A 100 3.30 20.45 -5.97
N ASN A 101 2.20 21.19 -6.24
CA ASN A 101 1.67 21.50 -7.57
C ASN A 101 1.38 20.23 -8.40
N LEU A 102 0.84 19.21 -7.77
CA LEU A 102 0.45 17.93 -8.38
C LEU A 102 -1.06 17.69 -8.38
N ASP A 103 -1.86 18.63 -7.92
CA ASP A 103 -3.32 18.50 -7.78
C ASP A 103 -4.08 18.37 -9.12
N GLU A 104 -3.45 18.75 -10.25
CA GLU A 104 -3.98 18.47 -11.59
C GLU A 104 -3.73 17.03 -12.06
N ARG A 105 -2.85 16.29 -11.40
CA ARG A 105 -2.49 14.90 -11.75
C ARG A 105 -2.74 13.87 -10.64
N ALA A 106 -3.01 14.32 -9.41
CA ALA A 106 -3.25 13.48 -8.25
C ALA A 106 -4.66 13.72 -7.69
N PHE A 107 -5.49 12.69 -7.75
CA PHE A 107 -6.89 12.74 -7.31
C PHE A 107 -7.09 11.84 -6.09
N PHE A 108 -7.55 12.40 -4.98
CA PHE A 108 -7.74 11.65 -3.74
C PHE A 108 -9.23 11.63 -3.35
N GLN A 109 -9.74 10.44 -3.04
CA GLN A 109 -11.14 10.25 -2.66
C GLN A 109 -11.31 9.30 -1.49
N VAL A 110 -12.31 9.60 -0.66
CA VAL A 110 -12.72 8.67 0.40
C VAL A 110 -13.39 7.45 -0.26
N GLY A 111 -12.92 6.25 0.10
CA GLY A 111 -13.44 5.01 -0.47
C GLY A 111 -12.97 3.77 0.26
N ASP A 112 -13.70 2.67 0.06
CA ASP A 112 -13.35 1.35 0.59
C ASP A 112 -12.69 0.51 -0.50
N ALA A 113 -11.45 0.09 -0.25
CA ALA A 113 -10.68 -0.72 -1.19
C ALA A 113 -11.29 -2.12 -1.43
N ARG A 114 -12.21 -2.58 -0.58
CA ARG A 114 -12.96 -3.83 -0.78
C ARG A 114 -14.06 -3.70 -1.85
N ARG A 115 -14.46 -2.47 -2.18
CA ARG A 115 -15.51 -2.18 -3.16
C ARG A 115 -15.28 -0.82 -3.81
N MET A 116 -14.33 -0.77 -4.73
CA MET A 116 -13.96 0.46 -5.40
C MET A 116 -14.98 0.84 -6.49
N ARG A 117 -15.43 2.11 -6.46
CA ARG A 117 -16.29 2.65 -7.53
C ARG A 117 -15.44 3.13 -8.72
N LEU A 118 -14.57 2.25 -9.20
CA LEU A 118 -13.61 2.51 -10.25
C LEU A 118 -13.86 1.57 -11.43
N LYS A 119 -13.46 1.99 -12.64
CA LYS A 119 -13.64 1.22 -13.87
C LYS A 119 -12.79 -0.06 -13.85
N THR A 120 -13.33 -1.14 -14.42
CA THR A 120 -12.61 -2.38 -14.65
C THR A 120 -11.49 -2.18 -15.68
N ALA A 121 -10.33 -2.83 -15.47
CA ALA A 121 -9.19 -2.81 -16.39
C ALA A 121 -8.78 -1.38 -16.80
N TYR A 122 -8.66 -0.49 -15.82
CA TYR A 122 -8.41 0.92 -16.07
C TYR A 122 -6.99 1.38 -15.70
N PHE A 123 -6.40 0.80 -14.65
CA PHE A 123 -5.11 1.23 -14.12
C PHE A 123 -3.94 0.51 -14.76
N ASP A 124 -2.93 1.27 -15.15
CA ASP A 124 -1.68 0.79 -15.69
C ASP A 124 -0.75 0.27 -14.58
N LEU A 125 -0.81 0.91 -13.40
CA LEU A 125 -0.09 0.51 -12.21
C LEU A 125 -1.05 0.56 -11.01
N VAL A 126 -1.08 -0.50 -10.21
CA VAL A 126 -1.73 -0.48 -8.89
C VAL A 126 -0.67 -0.67 -7.81
N ILE A 127 -0.68 0.21 -6.83
CA ILE A 127 0.17 0.13 -5.65
C ILE A 127 -0.68 0.03 -4.38
N SER A 128 -0.12 -0.62 -3.35
CA SER A 128 -0.66 -0.63 -1.99
C SER A 128 0.47 -0.88 -1.01
N ASP A 129 0.63 -0.01 -0.02
CA ASP A 129 1.73 -0.09 0.93
C ASP A 129 1.24 -0.29 2.35
N SER A 130 1.48 -1.48 2.91
CA SER A 130 1.19 -1.83 4.31
C SER A 130 -0.26 -1.52 4.68
N THR A 131 -1.21 -2.00 3.89
CA THR A 131 -2.63 -1.66 4.00
C THR A 131 -3.53 -2.89 4.13
N LEU A 132 -3.21 -4.03 3.47
CA LEU A 132 -4.08 -5.21 3.46
C LEU A 132 -4.32 -5.77 4.86
N HIS A 133 -3.33 -5.69 5.75
CA HIS A 133 -3.46 -6.17 7.11
C HIS A 133 -4.49 -5.41 7.95
N CYS A 134 -4.90 -4.20 7.52
CA CYS A 134 -5.93 -3.40 8.17
C CYS A 134 -7.37 -3.84 7.81
N PHE A 135 -7.54 -4.77 6.85
CA PHE A 135 -8.86 -5.24 6.44
C PHE A 135 -9.22 -6.58 7.09
N ASP A 136 -10.47 -6.71 7.48
CA ASP A 136 -11.10 -7.96 7.92
C ASP A 136 -11.26 -8.95 6.76
N ASP A 137 -11.51 -8.44 5.55
CA ASP A 137 -11.61 -9.18 4.31
C ASP A 137 -10.57 -8.68 3.27
N PRO A 138 -9.30 -9.08 3.40
CA PRO A 138 -8.24 -8.70 2.46
C PRO A 138 -8.42 -9.36 1.08
N LEU A 139 -9.14 -10.48 0.99
CA LEU A 139 -9.41 -11.13 -0.29
C LEU A 139 -10.27 -10.25 -1.19
N SER A 140 -11.30 -9.59 -0.65
CA SER A 140 -12.11 -8.64 -1.41
C SER A 140 -11.27 -7.46 -1.92
N VAL A 141 -10.29 -6.97 -1.15
CA VAL A 141 -9.36 -5.92 -1.63
C VAL A 141 -8.53 -6.41 -2.81
N LEU A 142 -7.92 -7.60 -2.71
CA LEU A 142 -7.12 -8.17 -3.81
C LEU A 142 -7.96 -8.47 -5.06
N THR A 143 -9.21 -8.92 -4.87
CA THR A 143 -10.16 -9.16 -5.97
C THR A 143 -10.52 -7.86 -6.69
N GLU A 144 -10.75 -6.77 -5.94
CA GLU A 144 -11.00 -5.46 -6.52
C GLU A 144 -9.77 -4.88 -7.22
N ILE A 145 -8.58 -5.05 -6.64
CA ILE A 145 -7.30 -4.71 -7.30
C ILE A 145 -7.18 -5.45 -8.63
N ASN A 146 -7.44 -6.75 -8.65
CA ASN A 146 -7.41 -7.55 -9.89
C ASN A 146 -8.42 -7.04 -10.93
N ARG A 147 -9.62 -6.67 -10.48
CA ARG A 147 -10.67 -6.14 -11.38
C ARG A 147 -10.29 -4.83 -12.04
N VAL A 148 -9.70 -3.89 -11.30
CA VAL A 148 -9.40 -2.53 -11.79
C VAL A 148 -8.08 -2.46 -12.55
N LEU A 149 -7.16 -3.37 -12.29
CA LEU A 149 -5.86 -3.44 -12.95
C LEU A 149 -6.01 -3.92 -14.40
N LYS A 150 -5.35 -3.27 -15.34
CA LYS A 150 -5.30 -3.71 -16.74
C LYS A 150 -4.67 -5.10 -16.85
N PRO A 151 -5.03 -5.92 -17.88
CA PRO A 151 -4.43 -7.24 -18.09
C PRO A 151 -2.90 -7.23 -18.19
N LYS A 152 -2.33 -6.15 -18.75
CA LYS A 152 -0.89 -5.90 -18.87
C LYS A 152 -0.35 -4.89 -17.86
N GLY A 153 -1.15 -4.44 -16.92
CA GLY A 153 -0.76 -3.48 -15.90
C GLY A 153 0.22 -4.04 -14.88
N ALA A 154 0.99 -3.18 -14.26
CA ALA A 154 1.91 -3.52 -13.18
C ALA A 154 1.21 -3.50 -11.80
N LEU A 155 1.72 -4.29 -10.88
CA LEU A 155 1.23 -4.37 -9.50
C LEU A 155 2.39 -4.34 -8.53
N LEU A 156 2.26 -3.55 -7.46
CA LEU A 156 3.16 -3.59 -6.31
C LEU A 156 2.38 -3.46 -5.01
N ILE A 157 2.35 -4.53 -4.24
CA ILE A 157 1.79 -4.54 -2.89
C ILE A 157 2.93 -4.86 -1.93
N ARG A 158 3.17 -4.02 -0.92
CA ARG A 158 4.09 -4.31 0.17
C ARG A 158 3.31 -4.59 1.45
N GLU A 159 3.70 -5.63 2.17
CA GLU A 159 3.11 -5.98 3.45
C GLU A 159 4.17 -6.38 4.47
N LEU A 160 3.80 -6.20 5.75
CA LEU A 160 4.57 -6.70 6.86
C LEU A 160 4.48 -8.22 6.92
N LEU A 161 5.59 -8.88 7.24
CA LEU A 161 5.61 -10.29 7.61
C LEU A 161 5.40 -10.45 9.11
N ARG A 162 4.40 -11.26 9.48
CA ARG A 162 4.16 -11.60 10.87
C ARG A 162 5.27 -12.51 11.40
N PRO A 163 6.03 -12.06 12.43
CA PRO A 163 7.01 -12.90 13.08
C PRO A 163 6.37 -14.13 13.71
N ASN A 164 7.15 -15.19 13.89
CA ASN A 164 6.69 -16.31 14.67
C ASN A 164 6.57 -15.91 16.16
N ARG A 165 5.87 -16.75 16.94
CA ARG A 165 5.55 -16.45 18.34
C ARG A 165 6.79 -16.20 19.22
N LEU A 166 7.91 -16.84 18.93
CA LEU A 166 9.14 -16.74 19.72
C LEU A 166 9.91 -15.45 19.43
N SER A 167 9.85 -14.94 18.19
CA SER A 167 10.54 -13.73 17.76
C SER A 167 9.70 -12.45 17.87
N MET A 168 8.37 -12.55 18.06
CA MET A 168 7.47 -11.39 18.08
C MET A 168 7.95 -10.28 19.05
N ALA A 169 8.21 -10.63 20.32
CA ALA A 169 8.62 -9.65 21.32
C ALA A 169 9.97 -9.00 20.95
N LYS A 170 10.93 -9.80 20.47
CA LYS A 170 12.23 -9.32 20.00
C LYS A 170 12.08 -8.37 18.82
N THR A 171 11.26 -8.72 17.83
CA THR A 171 11.01 -7.87 16.65
C THR A 171 10.37 -6.53 17.07
N ILE A 172 9.42 -6.54 18.00
CA ILE A 172 8.82 -5.31 18.52
C ILE A 172 9.89 -4.46 19.21
N ASP A 173 10.72 -5.05 20.08
CA ASP A 173 11.79 -4.34 20.79
C ASP A 173 12.79 -3.71 19.81
N GLU A 174 13.23 -4.44 18.79
CA GLU A 174 14.18 -3.98 17.78
C GLU A 174 13.61 -2.83 16.94
N GLN A 175 12.37 -2.96 16.48
CA GLN A 175 11.72 -1.94 15.66
C GLN A 175 11.36 -0.68 16.46
N THR A 176 11.22 -0.79 17.78
CA THR A 176 10.74 0.32 18.63
C THR A 176 11.78 0.83 19.62
N ALA A 177 13.00 0.35 19.57
CA ALA A 177 14.07 0.68 20.54
C ALA A 177 14.36 2.18 20.71
N ARG A 178 14.05 2.99 19.68
CA ARG A 178 14.30 4.45 19.66
C ARG A 178 13.04 5.29 19.85
N TYR A 179 11.89 4.64 20.10
CA TYR A 179 10.57 5.27 20.05
C TYR A 179 9.82 5.12 21.37
N GLY A 180 8.84 6.00 21.59
CA GLY A 180 8.01 5.95 22.76
C GLY A 180 6.94 4.85 22.72
N GLN A 181 6.23 4.67 23.84
CA GLN A 181 5.21 3.62 24.02
C GLN A 181 4.14 3.63 22.93
N ARG A 182 3.74 4.80 22.44
CA ARG A 182 2.71 4.93 21.38
C ARG A 182 3.11 4.25 20.08
N MET A 183 4.37 4.40 19.67
CA MET A 183 4.90 3.74 18.48
C MET A 183 5.02 2.24 18.71
N ARG A 184 5.48 1.84 19.90
CA ARG A 184 5.54 0.42 20.28
C ARG A 184 4.17 -0.25 20.14
N ASP A 185 3.11 0.37 20.67
CA ASP A 185 1.74 -0.13 20.57
C ASP A 185 1.25 -0.20 19.11
N HIS A 186 1.66 0.75 18.27
CA HIS A 186 1.35 0.74 16.85
C HIS A 186 2.04 -0.42 16.12
N VAL A 187 3.36 -0.57 16.28
CA VAL A 187 4.14 -1.65 15.68
C VAL A 187 3.66 -3.02 16.14
N GLU A 188 3.34 -3.18 17.43
CA GLU A 188 2.81 -4.43 17.96
C GLU A 188 1.48 -4.81 17.28
N ARG A 189 0.55 -3.86 17.14
CA ARG A 189 -0.73 -4.12 16.46
C ARG A 189 -0.52 -4.45 14.99
N ALA A 190 0.32 -3.70 14.28
CA ALA A 190 0.61 -3.95 12.89
C ALA A 190 1.22 -5.33 12.66
N LEU A 191 2.20 -5.74 13.48
CA LEU A 191 2.81 -7.08 13.41
C LEU A 191 1.82 -8.20 13.77
N GLN A 192 0.88 -7.97 14.72
CA GLN A 192 -0.17 -8.94 15.05
C GLN A 192 -1.20 -9.06 13.91
N ALA A 193 -1.44 -7.98 13.16
CA ALA A 193 -2.33 -7.95 12.01
C ALA A 193 -1.66 -8.42 10.71
N ALA A 194 -0.34 -8.44 10.64
CA ALA A 194 0.45 -8.84 9.47
C ALA A 194 0.19 -10.29 9.06
N PHE A 195 0.53 -10.63 7.83
CA PHE A 195 0.37 -11.97 7.26
C PHE A 195 1.64 -12.81 7.45
N THR A 196 1.47 -14.12 7.58
CA THR A 196 2.56 -15.02 7.25
C THR A 196 2.69 -15.10 5.72
N ARG A 197 3.85 -15.55 5.24
CA ARG A 197 4.06 -15.74 3.80
C ARG A 197 3.00 -16.66 3.19
N GLU A 198 2.70 -17.78 3.84
CA GLU A 198 1.70 -18.76 3.41
C GLU A 198 0.29 -18.15 3.34
N GLU A 199 -0.11 -17.36 4.34
CA GLU A 199 -1.39 -16.67 4.33
C GLU A 199 -1.51 -15.72 3.14
N LEU A 200 -0.44 -14.96 2.85
CA LEU A 200 -0.42 -14.02 1.71
C LEU A 200 -0.43 -14.76 0.37
N GLU A 201 0.33 -15.85 0.22
CA GLU A 201 0.33 -16.72 -0.97
C GLU A 201 -1.07 -17.27 -1.25
N ASN A 202 -1.77 -17.75 -0.22
CA ASN A 202 -3.13 -18.25 -0.35
C ASN A 202 -4.12 -17.15 -0.76
N LEU A 203 -4.01 -15.95 -0.19
CA LEU A 203 -4.86 -14.80 -0.55
C LEU A 203 -4.64 -14.37 -2.00
N VAL A 204 -3.39 -14.25 -2.44
CA VAL A 204 -3.05 -13.88 -3.81
C VAL A 204 -3.57 -14.93 -4.79
N SER A 205 -3.38 -16.22 -4.50
CA SER A 205 -3.90 -17.31 -5.33
C SER A 205 -5.43 -17.28 -5.43
N ALA A 206 -6.13 -17.00 -4.34
CA ALA A 206 -7.60 -16.96 -4.32
C ALA A 206 -8.19 -15.72 -5.01
N SER A 207 -7.42 -14.62 -5.13
CA SER A 207 -7.89 -13.35 -5.69
C SER A 207 -7.95 -13.31 -7.22
N GLY A 208 -7.39 -14.31 -7.90
CA GLY A 208 -7.26 -14.33 -9.37
C GLY A 208 -6.16 -13.44 -9.92
N LEU A 209 -5.29 -12.88 -9.08
CA LEU A 209 -4.11 -12.13 -9.53
C LEU A 209 -3.09 -13.08 -10.14
N GLU A 210 -3.01 -13.09 -11.47
CA GLU A 210 -2.09 -13.93 -12.24
C GLU A 210 -0.74 -13.24 -12.48
N ARG A 211 0.29 -14.05 -12.82
CA ARG A 211 1.65 -13.59 -13.16
C ARG A 211 2.31 -12.77 -12.05
N THR A 212 1.89 -12.95 -10.81
CA THR A 212 2.49 -12.31 -9.66
C THR A 212 3.63 -13.16 -9.09
N ARG A 213 4.62 -12.49 -8.50
CA ARG A 213 5.64 -13.12 -7.67
C ARG A 213 5.64 -12.52 -6.27
N ILE A 214 5.96 -13.32 -5.28
CA ILE A 214 6.04 -12.89 -3.88
C ILE A 214 7.51 -12.93 -3.48
N VAL A 215 8.07 -11.76 -3.19
CA VAL A 215 9.50 -11.55 -2.91
C VAL A 215 9.66 -10.95 -1.52
N GLN A 216 10.44 -11.59 -0.67
CA GLN A 216 10.86 -10.98 0.60
C GLN A 216 11.94 -9.95 0.31
N VAL A 217 11.70 -8.69 0.70
CA VAL A 217 12.58 -7.57 0.39
C VAL A 217 13.52 -7.22 1.54
N ASP A 218 13.11 -7.51 2.76
CA ASP A 218 13.94 -7.42 3.96
C ASP A 218 13.45 -8.42 5.03
N GLU A 219 13.97 -8.33 6.26
CA GLU A 219 13.61 -9.23 7.36
C GLU A 219 12.12 -9.15 7.74
N HIS A 220 11.47 -8.01 7.49
CA HIS A 220 10.13 -7.69 7.98
C HIS A 220 9.11 -7.45 6.87
N HIS A 221 9.53 -7.33 5.61
CA HIS A 221 8.63 -6.99 4.52
C HIS A 221 8.68 -7.97 3.37
N VAL A 222 7.53 -8.15 2.78
CA VAL A 222 7.30 -8.93 1.57
C VAL A 222 6.57 -8.05 0.55
N VAL A 223 6.88 -8.25 -0.72
CA VAL A 223 6.13 -7.63 -1.81
C VAL A 223 5.46 -8.69 -2.67
N VAL A 224 4.24 -8.38 -3.10
CA VAL A 224 3.55 -9.05 -4.20
C VAL A 224 3.69 -8.13 -5.40
N GLU A 225 4.33 -8.60 -6.47
CA GLU A 225 4.57 -7.76 -7.63
C GLU A 225 4.28 -8.48 -8.93
N ARG A 226 3.91 -7.69 -9.93
CA ARG A 226 3.74 -8.09 -11.33
C ARG A 226 4.33 -7.00 -12.22
N THR A 227 5.22 -7.37 -13.11
CA THR A 227 5.68 -6.47 -14.17
C THR A 227 4.56 -6.21 -15.18
N GLY A 228 4.47 -4.96 -15.62
CA GLY A 228 3.55 -4.55 -16.66
C GLY A 228 4.24 -4.43 -18.01
N GLU A 229 3.46 -4.02 -19.00
CA GLU A 229 3.92 -3.64 -20.32
C GLU A 229 3.36 -2.24 -20.61
N SER A 230 4.22 -1.27 -20.89
CA SER A 230 3.81 0.09 -21.26
C SER A 230 2.92 0.06 -22.50
N ASP A 231 1.75 0.74 -22.39
CA ASP A 231 0.94 1.06 -23.55
C ASP A 231 1.23 2.51 -23.96
N PRO A 232 1.86 2.75 -25.12
CA PRO A 232 2.23 4.08 -25.58
C PRO A 232 1.06 5.07 -25.68
N ASN A 233 -0.17 4.57 -25.71
CA ASN A 233 -1.39 5.39 -25.83
C ASN A 233 -2.12 5.58 -24.49
N SER A 234 -1.69 4.94 -23.42
CA SER A 234 -2.43 4.98 -22.13
C SER A 234 -2.51 6.38 -21.53
N TRP A 235 -1.49 7.21 -21.70
CA TRP A 235 -1.45 8.58 -21.22
C TRP A 235 -2.40 9.53 -21.99
N ILE A 236 -2.67 9.28 -23.27
CA ILE A 236 -3.62 10.07 -24.08
C ILE A 236 -5.03 9.92 -23.51
N THR A 237 -5.41 8.72 -23.17
CA THR A 237 -6.70 8.40 -22.56
C THR A 237 -6.87 9.00 -21.17
N ALA A 238 -5.82 8.97 -20.37
CA ALA A 238 -5.79 9.55 -19.02
C ALA A 238 -5.97 11.08 -19.09
N ARG A 239 -5.19 11.76 -19.91
CA ARG A 239 -5.22 13.22 -20.07
C ARG A 239 -6.57 13.75 -20.57
N GLN A 240 -7.22 13.05 -21.50
CA GLN A 240 -8.53 13.46 -22.06
C GLN A 240 -9.71 13.33 -21.09
N GLN A 241 -9.59 12.56 -20.00
CA GLN A 241 -10.68 12.35 -19.05
C GLN A 241 -10.66 13.30 -17.86
N TYR A 242 -9.53 13.99 -17.61
CA TYR A 242 -9.35 14.86 -16.44
C TYR A 242 -8.98 16.31 -16.79
N THR A 243 -8.93 16.68 -18.06
CA THR A 243 -8.94 18.04 -18.61
C THR A 243 -10.32 18.40 -19.14
#